data_d4268da8c490d3783d5730a57682415b
#
_entry.id   d4268da8c490d3783d5730a57682415b
#
_cell.length_a   1.000
_cell.length_b   1.000
_cell.length_c   1.000
_cell.angle_alpha   90.00
_cell.angle_beta   90.00
_cell.angle_gamma   90.00
#
_symmetry.space_group_name_H-M   'P 1'
#
loop_
_entity.id
_entity.type
_entity.pdbx_description
1 polymer ?
#
loop_
_entity_poly.entity_id
_entity_poly.type
_entity_poly.pdbx_seq_one_letter_code
_entity_poly.pdbx_strand_id
1 'polypeptide(L)'
;MRPADSVATSLEHSSSRRALLAGAGVAGTLAAIPTLRRLFRLGEANASPSQAQDIRILQLVLQLEYTQVAFYEQALRDANLEGELRDFADIALGHERQHLAAIRKALGAKAGPKPTFDFGPRTKSPEAFVKAAIDLEDTAVAAYNGQATNLTKATLAAAAEIVSVEARHAAWVRAVAGQVAAPDPVDEPITAAQAARGLRLIGLKTQ
;
A
#
# COMPACT_ATOMS: atom_id res chain seq x y z
N MET A 1 -62.06 11.67 -14.18
CA MET A 1 -61.89 10.86 -15.39
C MET A 1 -60.75 11.48 -16.23
N ARG A 2 -59.53 11.01 -16.05
CA ARG A 2 -58.39 11.25 -16.93
C ARG A 2 -57.47 10.05 -16.81
N PRO A 3 -56.99 9.45 -17.90
CA PRO A 3 -56.10 8.30 -17.85
C PRO A 3 -54.66 8.73 -17.63
N ALA A 4 -53.95 7.86 -16.96
CA ALA A 4 -52.51 7.93 -16.72
C ALA A 4 -51.78 7.57 -18.01
N ASP A 5 -50.88 8.44 -18.47
CA ASP A 5 -49.92 8.11 -19.50
C ASP A 5 -48.59 7.65 -18.87
N SER A 6 -48.31 6.42 -19.15
CA SER A 6 -47.09 5.70 -18.85
C SER A 6 -45.94 6.28 -19.69
N VAL A 7 -44.86 6.71 -19.05
CA VAL A 7 -43.59 6.92 -19.74
C VAL A 7 -42.62 5.82 -19.31
N ALA A 8 -42.60 4.77 -20.11
CA ALA A 8 -41.50 3.79 -20.08
C ALA A 8 -40.34 4.35 -20.90
N THR A 9 -39.30 4.83 -20.24
CA THR A 9 -38.03 5.16 -20.91
C THR A 9 -37.11 3.99 -20.76
N SER A 10 -36.95 3.23 -21.83
CA SER A 10 -35.95 2.19 -21.99
C SER A 10 -34.55 2.78 -21.89
N LEU A 11 -33.78 2.37 -20.92
CA LEU A 11 -32.32 2.58 -20.89
C LEU A 11 -31.65 1.37 -21.56
N GLU A 12 -31.60 1.37 -22.87
CA GLU A 12 -30.66 0.55 -23.64
C GLU A 12 -29.31 1.27 -23.68
N HIS A 13 -28.39 0.89 -22.79
CA HIS A 13 -26.95 1.14 -22.93
C HIS A 13 -26.17 -0.11 -22.54
N SER A 14 -26.29 -1.14 -23.34
CA SER A 14 -25.50 -2.36 -23.25
C SER A 14 -24.79 -2.60 -24.57
N SER A 15 -23.78 -1.79 -24.89
CA SER A 15 -22.90 -2.14 -26.03
C SER A 15 -21.56 -1.39 -26.08
N SER A 16 -20.99 -1.01 -24.94
CA SER A 16 -19.73 -0.25 -24.98
C SER A 16 -18.49 -0.97 -24.44
N ARG A 17 -18.62 -2.13 -23.79
CA ARG A 17 -17.48 -2.84 -23.20
C ARG A 17 -16.80 -3.87 -24.09
N ARG A 18 -17.45 -4.30 -25.18
CA ARG A 18 -16.88 -5.26 -26.16
C ARG A 18 -16.17 -4.62 -27.36
N ALA A 19 -16.41 -3.35 -27.61
CA ALA A 19 -15.80 -2.64 -28.76
C ALA A 19 -14.38 -2.15 -28.49
N LEU A 20 -13.89 -2.14 -27.24
CA LEU A 20 -12.54 -1.69 -26.88
C LEU A 20 -11.47 -2.77 -27.05
N LEU A 21 -11.83 -4.02 -27.33
CA LEU A 21 -10.88 -5.14 -27.47
C LEU A 21 -10.70 -5.63 -28.94
N ALA A 22 -11.36 -5.02 -29.91
CA ALA A 22 -11.32 -5.46 -31.31
C ALA A 22 -10.75 -4.40 -32.27
N GLY A 23 -9.75 -3.66 -31.86
CA GLY A 23 -9.16 -2.64 -32.72
C GLY A 23 -7.67 -2.51 -32.57
N ALA A 24 -6.95 -2.90 -33.59
CA ALA A 24 -5.55 -2.59 -33.91
C ALA A 24 -4.49 -3.59 -33.41
N GLY A 25 -4.31 -4.63 -34.21
CA GLY A 25 -2.97 -5.16 -34.43
C GLY A 25 -2.11 -4.07 -35.08
N VAL A 26 -1.39 -3.34 -34.26
CA VAL A 26 -0.23 -2.55 -34.68
C VAL A 26 0.97 -3.16 -33.98
N ALA A 27 1.67 -4.02 -34.69
CA ALA A 27 3.07 -4.34 -34.43
C ALA A 27 3.89 -3.06 -34.69
N GLY A 28 3.74 -2.06 -33.81
CA GLY A 28 4.50 -0.83 -33.79
C GLY A 28 5.47 -0.93 -32.62
N THR A 29 6.73 -0.93 -32.94
CA THR A 29 7.90 -0.88 -32.06
C THR A 29 7.64 -0.02 -30.82
N LEU A 30 7.56 -0.65 -29.63
CA LEU A 30 7.53 -0.03 -28.29
C LEU A 30 8.84 0.75 -27.95
N ALA A 31 9.64 1.10 -28.96
CA ALA A 31 10.94 1.74 -28.81
C ALA A 31 10.90 3.27 -28.65
N ALA A 32 9.73 3.91 -28.64
CA ALA A 32 9.70 5.38 -28.73
C ALA A 32 8.66 6.06 -27.83
N ILE A 33 8.53 5.67 -26.55
CA ILE A 33 7.86 6.54 -25.58
C ILE A 33 8.73 6.71 -24.34
N PRO A 34 9.72 7.63 -24.38
CA PRO A 34 10.49 8.00 -23.17
C PRO A 34 9.60 8.51 -22.03
N THR A 35 8.43 9.04 -22.37
CA THR A 35 7.44 9.60 -21.45
C THR A 35 6.75 8.52 -20.60
N LEU A 36 6.45 7.35 -21.16
CA LEU A 36 5.80 6.27 -20.42
C LEU A 36 6.74 5.66 -19.36
N ARG A 37 8.02 5.59 -19.67
CA ARG A 37 9.07 5.15 -18.74
C ARG A 37 9.31 6.13 -17.58
N ARG A 38 8.99 7.42 -17.77
CA ARG A 38 9.02 8.45 -16.72
C ARG A 38 7.75 8.43 -15.86
N LEU A 39 6.60 8.13 -16.47
CA LEU A 39 5.33 8.00 -15.74
C LEU A 39 5.29 6.73 -14.89
N PHE A 40 5.91 5.65 -15.35
CA PHE A 40 6.05 4.40 -14.61
C PHE A 40 7.53 4.19 -14.33
N ARG A 41 8.05 4.82 -13.28
CA ARG A 41 9.34 4.44 -12.70
C ARG A 41 9.19 3.07 -12.04
N LEU A 42 9.07 2.05 -12.85
CA LEU A 42 9.22 0.68 -12.37
C LEU A 42 10.63 0.57 -11.79
N GLY A 43 10.71 0.23 -10.50
CA GLY A 43 12.00 0.01 -9.84
C GLY A 43 12.86 -0.90 -10.71
N GLU A 44 14.16 -0.58 -10.85
CA GLU A 44 15.05 -1.40 -11.64
C GLU A 44 15.01 -2.84 -11.13
N ALA A 45 14.67 -3.78 -12.00
CA ALA A 45 14.71 -5.20 -11.68
C ALA A 45 16.18 -5.61 -11.47
N ASN A 46 16.65 -5.59 -10.23
CA ASN A 46 18.04 -5.91 -9.88
C ASN A 46 18.36 -7.41 -9.96
N ALA A 47 17.36 -8.27 -10.12
CA ALA A 47 17.51 -9.72 -10.31
C ALA A 47 16.24 -10.30 -10.94
N SER A 48 16.37 -11.41 -11.68
CA SER A 48 15.18 -12.15 -12.13
C SER A 48 14.38 -12.65 -10.94
N PRO A 49 13.03 -12.55 -10.98
CA PRO A 49 12.16 -13.05 -9.93
C PRO A 49 12.45 -14.51 -9.60
N SER A 50 12.62 -14.83 -8.32
CA SER A 50 12.91 -16.18 -7.83
C SER A 50 12.38 -16.34 -6.41
N GLN A 51 12.16 -17.59 -5.96
CA GLN A 51 11.76 -17.84 -4.58
C GLN A 51 12.76 -17.29 -3.54
N ALA A 52 14.06 -17.32 -3.85
CA ALA A 52 15.07 -16.74 -2.98
C ALA A 52 14.95 -15.20 -2.91
N GLN A 53 14.57 -14.58 -4.00
CA GLN A 53 14.27 -13.14 -4.03
C GLN A 53 12.99 -12.82 -3.27
N ASP A 54 11.92 -13.59 -3.48
CA ASP A 54 10.66 -13.44 -2.73
C ASP A 54 10.91 -13.49 -1.22
N ILE A 55 11.71 -14.44 -0.73
CA ILE A 55 12.03 -14.55 0.70
C ILE A 55 12.71 -13.27 1.22
N ARG A 56 13.68 -12.72 0.48
CA ARG A 56 14.35 -11.46 0.90
C ARG A 56 13.40 -10.29 0.96
N ILE A 57 12.52 -10.16 -0.03
CA ILE A 57 11.52 -9.10 -0.09
C ILE A 57 10.49 -9.28 1.02
N LEU A 58 9.98 -10.49 1.22
CA LEU A 58 9.03 -10.79 2.29
C LEU A 58 9.63 -10.56 3.69
N GLN A 59 10.95 -10.75 3.89
CA GLN A 59 11.62 -10.38 5.13
C GLN A 59 11.67 -8.86 5.36
N LEU A 60 11.87 -8.06 4.30
CA LEU A 60 11.76 -6.60 4.39
C LEU A 60 10.33 -6.18 4.74
N VAL A 61 9.35 -6.73 4.03
CA VAL A 61 7.93 -6.45 4.26
C VAL A 61 7.53 -6.88 5.68
N LEU A 62 8.04 -8.02 6.16
CA LEU A 62 7.81 -8.46 7.54
C LEU A 62 8.23 -7.42 8.59
N GLN A 63 9.36 -6.73 8.37
CA GLN A 63 9.80 -5.65 9.25
C GLN A 63 8.86 -4.45 9.19
N LEU A 64 8.33 -4.16 8.01
CA LEU A 64 7.35 -3.10 7.79
C LEU A 64 6.06 -3.38 8.55
N GLU A 65 5.46 -4.56 8.37
CA GLU A 65 4.23 -4.96 9.05
C GLU A 65 4.41 -5.00 10.59
N TYR A 66 5.54 -5.48 11.08
CA TYR A 66 5.86 -5.39 12.50
C TYR A 66 5.90 -3.95 13.01
N THR A 67 6.44 -3.04 12.19
CA THR A 67 6.54 -1.61 12.54
C THR A 67 5.15 -0.99 12.59
N GLN A 68 4.28 -1.26 11.60
CA GLN A 68 2.91 -0.74 11.55
C GLN A 68 2.09 -1.25 12.74
N VAL A 69 2.10 -2.56 12.99
CA VAL A 69 1.40 -3.15 14.16
C VAL A 69 1.86 -2.49 15.47
N ALA A 70 3.17 -2.39 15.69
CA ALA A 70 3.71 -1.80 16.93
C ALA A 70 3.40 -0.31 17.05
N PHE A 71 3.42 0.44 15.93
CA PHE A 71 3.11 1.85 15.88
C PHE A 71 1.64 2.11 16.26
N TYR A 72 0.70 1.42 15.61
CA TYR A 72 -0.72 1.59 15.91
C TYR A 72 -1.07 1.11 17.33
N GLU A 73 -0.51 -0.01 17.79
CA GLU A 73 -0.68 -0.47 19.17
C GLU A 73 -0.23 0.58 20.19
N GLN A 74 0.90 1.22 19.95
CA GLN A 74 1.41 2.25 20.86
C GLN A 74 0.59 3.54 20.75
N ALA A 75 0.23 3.98 19.55
CA ALA A 75 -0.55 5.20 19.35
C ALA A 75 -1.94 5.11 20.00
N LEU A 76 -2.63 3.98 19.87
CA LEU A 76 -3.94 3.77 20.50
C LEU A 76 -3.90 3.82 22.04
N ARG A 77 -2.74 3.51 22.64
CA ARG A 77 -2.54 3.64 24.08
C ARG A 77 -2.15 5.03 24.53
N ASP A 78 -1.30 5.71 23.76
CA ASP A 78 -0.49 6.82 24.25
C ASP A 78 -0.84 8.18 23.59
N ALA A 79 -1.49 8.18 22.42
CA ALA A 79 -1.67 9.40 21.61
C ALA A 79 -3.00 10.13 21.87
N ASN A 80 -3.85 9.65 22.77
CA ASN A 80 -5.17 10.21 23.07
C ASN A 80 -6.03 10.41 21.79
N LEU A 81 -6.04 9.39 20.93
CA LEU A 81 -6.83 9.43 19.69
C LEU A 81 -8.32 9.34 20.00
N GLU A 82 -9.13 10.17 19.34
CA GLU A 82 -10.58 10.24 19.48
C GLU A 82 -11.28 10.27 18.12
N GLY A 83 -12.58 9.96 18.10
CA GLY A 83 -13.43 10.04 16.90
C GLY A 83 -12.87 9.24 15.74
N GLU A 84 -13.01 9.76 14.53
CA GLU A 84 -12.62 9.10 13.29
C GLU A 84 -11.13 8.74 13.24
N LEU A 85 -10.28 9.53 13.89
CA LEU A 85 -8.85 9.23 13.93
C LEU A 85 -8.55 7.99 14.77
N ARG A 86 -9.30 7.77 15.84
CA ARG A 86 -9.23 6.54 16.62
C ARG A 86 -9.77 5.35 15.85
N ASP A 87 -10.92 5.52 15.17
CA ASP A 87 -11.52 4.48 14.35
C ASP A 87 -10.57 4.03 13.23
N PHE A 88 -9.93 5.01 12.57
CA PHE A 88 -8.87 4.73 11.60
C PHE A 88 -7.75 3.87 12.20
N ALA A 89 -7.20 4.27 13.34
CA ALA A 89 -6.08 3.56 13.95
C ALA A 89 -6.46 2.14 14.41
N ASP A 90 -7.67 1.93 14.94
CA ASP A 90 -8.17 0.62 15.34
C ASP A 90 -8.36 -0.30 14.13
N ILE A 91 -8.93 0.21 13.04
CA ILE A 91 -9.18 -0.57 11.81
C ILE A 91 -7.86 -0.88 11.09
N ALA A 92 -6.97 0.11 10.94
CA ALA A 92 -5.65 -0.09 10.37
C ALA A 92 -4.89 -1.16 11.15
N LEU A 93 -4.83 -1.07 12.49
CA LEU A 93 -4.21 -2.11 13.33
C LEU A 93 -4.78 -3.50 13.06
N GLY A 94 -6.10 -3.59 12.87
CA GLY A 94 -6.78 -4.85 12.53
C GLY A 94 -6.29 -5.45 11.20
N HIS A 95 -6.10 -4.61 10.20
CA HIS A 95 -5.57 -4.99 8.89
C HIS A 95 -4.09 -5.39 8.98
N GLU A 96 -3.25 -4.57 9.62
CA GLU A 96 -1.81 -4.84 9.76
C GLU A 96 -1.52 -6.16 10.49
N ARG A 97 -2.33 -6.52 11.48
CA ARG A 97 -2.22 -7.83 12.13
C ARG A 97 -2.51 -9.00 11.17
N GLN A 98 -3.43 -8.81 10.23
CA GLN A 98 -3.75 -9.82 9.21
C GLN A 98 -2.66 -9.89 8.14
N HIS A 99 -2.14 -8.74 7.67
CA HIS A 99 -1.00 -8.66 6.77
C HIS A 99 0.23 -9.35 7.39
N LEU A 100 0.57 -9.00 8.62
CA LEU A 100 1.66 -9.63 9.38
C LEU A 100 1.51 -11.15 9.48
N ALA A 101 0.29 -11.63 9.78
CA ALA A 101 0.02 -13.07 9.86
C ALA A 101 0.21 -13.76 8.50
N ALA A 102 -0.26 -13.14 7.41
CA ALA A 102 -0.11 -13.65 6.05
C ALA A 102 1.37 -13.74 5.64
N ILE A 103 2.15 -12.68 5.88
CA ILE A 103 3.59 -12.64 5.57
C ILE A 103 4.36 -13.68 6.40
N ARG A 104 4.07 -13.79 7.70
CA ARG A 104 4.66 -14.83 8.56
C ARG A 104 4.35 -16.24 8.08
N LYS A 105 3.11 -16.48 7.66
CA LYS A 105 2.69 -17.77 7.08
C LYS A 105 3.45 -18.08 5.79
N ALA A 106 3.61 -17.09 4.91
CA ALA A 106 4.34 -17.24 3.65
C ALA A 106 5.84 -17.55 3.88
N LEU A 107 6.45 -16.91 4.87
CA LEU A 107 7.85 -17.15 5.25
C LEU A 107 8.08 -18.46 6.01
N GLY A 108 7.09 -18.93 6.78
CA GLY A 108 7.22 -20.11 7.63
C GLY A 108 8.41 -20.01 8.60
N ALA A 109 9.27 -21.01 8.63
CA ALA A 109 10.46 -21.04 9.49
C ALA A 109 11.51 -19.96 9.16
N LYS A 110 11.36 -19.25 8.03
CA LYS A 110 12.25 -18.15 7.62
C LYS A 110 11.76 -16.80 8.13
N ALA A 111 10.61 -16.72 8.80
CA ALA A 111 10.14 -15.49 9.42
C ALA A 111 11.10 -15.08 10.54
N GLY A 112 11.66 -13.86 10.43
CA GLY A 112 12.51 -13.29 11.47
C GLY A 112 11.75 -12.97 12.76
N PRO A 113 12.45 -12.78 13.88
CA PRO A 113 11.84 -12.39 15.14
C PRO A 113 11.23 -10.99 15.06
N LYS A 114 10.30 -10.70 15.99
CA LYS A 114 9.75 -9.34 16.15
C LYS A 114 10.88 -8.42 16.62
N PRO A 115 11.13 -7.31 15.92
CA PRO A 115 12.13 -6.33 16.33
C PRO A 115 11.66 -5.50 17.53
N THR A 116 12.53 -4.65 18.05
CA THR A 116 12.19 -3.63 19.04
C THR A 116 11.92 -2.29 18.35
N PHE A 117 11.14 -1.44 19.03
CA PHE A 117 10.70 -0.16 18.47
C PHE A 117 10.86 0.96 19.49
N ASP A 118 11.12 2.16 18.98
CA ASP A 118 11.11 3.40 19.74
C ASP A 118 10.57 4.51 18.84
N PHE A 119 9.29 4.79 18.97
CA PHE A 119 8.62 5.80 18.16
C PHE A 119 8.79 7.22 18.71
N GLY A 120 9.37 7.36 19.89
CA GLY A 120 9.58 8.67 20.53
C GLY A 120 8.28 9.46 20.66
N PRO A 121 8.25 10.72 20.21
CA PRO A 121 7.06 11.57 20.31
C PRO A 121 5.95 11.23 19.31
N ARG A 122 6.21 10.40 18.30
CA ARG A 122 5.29 10.14 17.17
C ARG A 122 3.96 9.51 17.59
N THR A 123 3.92 8.88 18.74
CA THR A 123 2.74 8.21 19.30
C THR A 123 2.25 8.89 20.59
N LYS A 124 2.54 10.20 20.78
CA LYS A 124 2.22 10.91 22.04
C LYS A 124 1.15 11.99 21.90
N SER A 125 0.76 12.35 20.67
CA SER A 125 -0.36 13.26 20.40
C SER A 125 -1.03 12.90 19.06
N PRO A 126 -2.29 13.32 18.85
CA PRO A 126 -2.99 13.12 17.58
C PRO A 126 -2.25 13.71 16.39
N GLU A 127 -1.67 14.91 16.50
CA GLU A 127 -0.96 15.57 15.41
C GLU A 127 0.33 14.84 15.03
N ALA A 128 1.10 14.39 16.04
CA ALA A 128 2.32 13.63 15.83
C ALA A 128 2.00 12.25 15.22
N PHE A 129 0.90 11.62 15.67
CA PHE A 129 0.40 10.37 15.12
C PHE A 129 0.03 10.51 13.65
N VAL A 130 -0.80 11.50 13.28
CA VAL A 130 -1.23 11.72 11.88
C VAL A 130 -0.02 11.84 10.96
N LYS A 131 0.94 12.70 11.31
CA LYS A 131 2.14 12.87 10.50
C LYS A 131 2.91 11.56 10.32
N ALA A 132 3.13 10.84 11.42
CA ALA A 132 3.89 9.59 11.39
C ALA A 132 3.12 8.45 10.70
N ALA A 133 1.80 8.39 10.82
CA ALA A 133 0.96 7.43 10.13
C ALA A 133 1.03 7.66 8.61
N ILE A 134 0.90 8.90 8.13
CA ILE A 134 1.07 9.23 6.71
C ILE A 134 2.45 8.78 6.21
N ASP A 135 3.53 9.14 6.91
CA ASP A 135 4.90 8.77 6.54
C ASP A 135 5.07 7.23 6.49
N LEU A 136 4.42 6.50 7.39
CA LEU A 136 4.51 5.05 7.51
C LEU A 136 3.74 4.35 6.38
N GLU A 137 2.49 4.74 6.14
CA GLU A 137 1.65 4.17 5.08
C GLU A 137 2.23 4.47 3.68
N ASP A 138 2.72 5.70 3.45
CA ASP A 138 3.41 6.03 2.19
C ASP A 138 4.68 5.21 1.99
N THR A 139 5.43 4.97 3.08
CA THR A 139 6.61 4.11 3.03
C THR A 139 6.21 2.67 2.67
N ALA A 140 5.07 2.18 3.18
CA ALA A 140 4.55 0.86 2.85
C ALA A 140 4.20 0.76 1.36
N VAL A 141 3.34 1.64 0.86
CA VAL A 141 2.95 1.68 -0.56
C VAL A 141 4.18 1.75 -1.47
N ALA A 142 5.08 2.69 -1.19
CA ALA A 142 6.30 2.90 -1.98
C ALA A 142 7.24 1.68 -1.95
N ALA A 143 7.35 0.99 -0.80
CA ALA A 143 8.17 -0.22 -0.66
C ALA A 143 7.59 -1.40 -1.45
N TYR A 144 6.28 -1.65 -1.34
CA TYR A 144 5.60 -2.68 -2.13
C TYR A 144 5.76 -2.43 -3.63
N ASN A 145 5.48 -1.20 -4.09
CA ASN A 145 5.62 -0.81 -5.49
C ASN A 145 7.06 -0.96 -5.99
N GLY A 146 8.05 -0.59 -5.16
CA GLY A 146 9.47 -0.67 -5.50
C GLY A 146 9.99 -2.10 -5.62
N GLN A 147 9.32 -3.09 -5.01
CA GLN A 147 9.70 -4.49 -5.09
C GLN A 147 8.85 -5.31 -6.08
N ALA A 148 7.77 -4.74 -6.62
CA ALA A 148 6.79 -5.47 -7.43
C ALA A 148 7.43 -6.23 -8.61
N THR A 149 8.33 -5.60 -9.36
CA THR A 149 9.01 -6.22 -10.51
C THR A 149 10.03 -7.30 -10.14
N ASN A 150 10.40 -7.40 -8.87
CA ASN A 150 11.36 -8.36 -8.33
C ASN A 150 10.69 -9.63 -7.76
N LEU A 151 9.36 -9.66 -7.68
CA LEU A 151 8.58 -10.76 -7.13
C LEU A 151 8.19 -11.77 -8.21
N THR A 152 8.14 -13.05 -7.83
CA THR A 152 7.50 -14.07 -8.69
C THR A 152 6.01 -13.74 -8.84
N LYS A 153 5.40 -14.23 -9.92
CA LYS A 153 3.98 -13.97 -10.23
C LYS A 153 3.03 -14.28 -9.07
N ALA A 154 3.28 -15.39 -8.36
CA ALA A 154 2.43 -15.79 -7.24
C ALA A 154 2.56 -14.83 -6.06
N THR A 155 3.80 -14.47 -5.68
CA THR A 155 4.07 -13.54 -4.58
C THR A 155 3.63 -12.12 -4.92
N LEU A 156 3.78 -11.70 -6.18
CA LEU A 156 3.27 -10.41 -6.66
C LEU A 156 1.75 -10.32 -6.54
N ALA A 157 1.02 -11.38 -6.88
CA ALA A 157 -0.44 -11.37 -6.75
C ALA A 157 -0.87 -11.15 -5.28
N ALA A 158 -0.24 -11.86 -4.33
CA ALA A 158 -0.52 -11.67 -2.91
C ALA A 158 -0.10 -10.28 -2.40
N ALA A 159 1.05 -9.77 -2.84
CA ALA A 159 1.51 -8.42 -2.49
C ALA A 159 0.57 -7.34 -3.02
N ALA A 160 -0.03 -7.52 -4.20
CA ALA A 160 -0.99 -6.58 -4.78
C ALA A 160 -2.29 -6.46 -3.96
N GLU A 161 -2.73 -7.54 -3.31
CA GLU A 161 -3.88 -7.51 -2.39
C GLU A 161 -3.59 -6.63 -1.18
N ILE A 162 -2.39 -6.73 -0.60
CA ILE A 162 -1.97 -5.94 0.56
C ILE A 162 -1.77 -4.47 0.16
N VAL A 163 -0.95 -4.17 -0.85
CA VAL A 163 -0.62 -2.77 -1.21
C VAL A 163 -1.87 -1.95 -1.57
N SER A 164 -2.91 -2.60 -2.09
CA SER A 164 -4.19 -1.94 -2.34
C SER A 164 -4.90 -1.49 -1.06
N VAL A 165 -4.65 -2.14 0.08
CA VAL A 165 -5.14 -1.76 1.40
C VAL A 165 -4.27 -0.65 1.97
N GLU A 166 -2.93 -0.76 1.89
CA GLU A 166 -1.99 0.27 2.31
C GLU A 166 -2.29 1.64 1.68
N ALA A 167 -2.54 1.66 0.36
CA ALA A 167 -2.91 2.89 -0.34
C ALA A 167 -4.22 3.49 0.19
N ARG A 168 -5.18 2.65 0.61
CA ARG A 168 -6.42 3.13 1.25
C ARG A 168 -6.17 3.67 2.65
N HIS A 169 -5.27 3.06 3.44
CA HIS A 169 -4.87 3.60 4.75
C HIS A 169 -4.22 4.97 4.59
N ALA A 170 -3.27 5.12 3.68
CA ALA A 170 -2.61 6.39 3.38
C ALA A 170 -3.62 7.48 2.98
N ALA A 171 -4.58 7.13 2.10
CA ALA A 171 -5.63 8.05 1.69
C ALA A 171 -6.58 8.41 2.85
N TRP A 172 -6.96 7.43 3.67
CA TRP A 172 -7.90 7.63 4.77
C TRP A 172 -7.31 8.51 5.88
N VAL A 173 -6.08 8.25 6.33
CA VAL A 173 -5.46 9.09 7.36
C VAL A 173 -5.30 10.54 6.90
N ARG A 174 -5.01 10.78 5.60
CA ARG A 174 -4.99 12.14 5.03
C ARG A 174 -6.37 12.78 5.07
N ALA A 175 -7.41 12.05 4.65
CA ALA A 175 -8.77 12.57 4.65
C ALA A 175 -9.24 12.96 6.04
N VAL A 176 -9.02 12.12 7.05
CA VAL A 176 -9.33 12.42 8.47
C VAL A 176 -8.56 13.64 8.97
N ALA A 177 -7.33 13.84 8.48
CA ALA A 177 -6.52 15.02 8.79
C ALA A 177 -6.89 16.29 7.97
N GLY A 178 -7.94 16.23 7.14
CA GLY A 178 -8.36 17.35 6.29
C GLY A 178 -7.41 17.64 5.12
N GLN A 179 -6.57 16.67 4.73
CA GLN A 179 -5.64 16.77 3.62
C GLN A 179 -6.22 16.13 2.35
N VAL A 180 -5.60 16.39 1.20
CA VAL A 180 -5.94 15.71 -0.06
C VAL A 180 -5.59 14.23 0.08
N ALA A 181 -6.60 13.37 -0.08
CA ALA A 181 -6.44 11.92 0.13
C ALA A 181 -5.45 11.28 -0.86
N ALA A 182 -5.45 11.71 -2.11
CA ALA A 182 -4.54 11.26 -3.17
C ALA A 182 -3.90 12.49 -3.82
N PRO A 183 -2.81 13.04 -3.27
CA PRO A 183 -2.19 14.27 -3.75
C PRO A 183 -1.50 14.09 -5.11
N ASP A 184 -0.99 12.89 -5.37
CA ASP A 184 -0.22 12.57 -6.57
C ASP A 184 -0.94 11.55 -7.45
N PRO A 185 -0.74 11.59 -8.79
CA PRO A 185 -1.37 10.65 -9.71
C PRO A 185 -0.76 9.24 -9.66
N VAL A 186 0.42 9.08 -9.08
CA VAL A 186 1.16 7.83 -8.91
C VAL A 186 2.00 7.85 -7.63
N ASP A 187 2.17 6.70 -7.00
CA ASP A 187 3.06 6.53 -5.86
C ASP A 187 4.47 6.19 -6.34
N GLU A 188 5.45 7.01 -5.98
CA GLU A 188 6.85 6.80 -6.37
C GLU A 188 7.44 5.58 -5.65
N PRO A 189 7.97 4.59 -6.40
CA PRO A 189 8.56 3.40 -5.81
C PRO A 189 9.90 3.70 -5.13
N ILE A 190 10.18 3.00 -4.02
CA ILE A 190 11.47 3.10 -3.33
C ILE A 190 12.22 1.76 -3.33
N THR A 191 13.55 1.84 -3.24
CA THR A 191 14.40 0.66 -3.11
C THR A 191 14.26 0.01 -1.73
N ALA A 192 14.65 -1.27 -1.59
CA ALA A 192 14.69 -1.97 -0.31
C ALA A 192 15.55 -1.23 0.74
N ALA A 193 16.65 -0.63 0.32
CA ALA A 193 17.52 0.15 1.21
C ALA A 193 16.85 1.43 1.72
N GLN A 194 16.10 2.12 0.85
CA GLN A 194 15.32 3.30 1.23
C GLN A 194 14.18 2.93 2.19
N ALA A 195 13.45 1.84 1.93
CA ALA A 195 12.42 1.33 2.83
C ALA A 195 12.99 1.00 4.21
N ALA A 196 14.06 0.23 4.28
CA ALA A 196 14.73 -0.10 5.54
C ALA A 196 15.23 1.15 6.29
N ARG A 197 15.69 2.19 5.58
CA ARG A 197 16.05 3.48 6.17
C ARG A 197 14.81 4.21 6.72
N GLY A 198 13.73 4.24 5.97
CA GLY A 198 12.45 4.84 6.38
C GLY A 198 11.95 4.24 7.69
N LEU A 199 11.91 2.92 7.79
CA LEU A 199 11.50 2.21 9.01
C LEU A 199 12.36 2.58 10.24
N ARG A 200 13.68 2.70 10.06
CA ARG A 200 14.57 3.16 11.16
C ARG A 200 14.29 4.60 11.58
N LEU A 201 13.99 5.49 10.62
CA LEU A 201 13.64 6.88 10.93
C LEU A 201 12.30 6.98 11.66
N ILE A 202 11.37 6.08 11.39
CA ILE A 202 10.08 6.02 12.08
C ILE A 202 10.23 5.45 13.49
N GLY A 203 11.08 4.46 13.71
CA GLY A 203 11.29 3.92 15.05
C GLY A 203 11.77 2.48 15.15
N LEU A 204 11.97 1.78 14.03
CA LEU A 204 12.54 0.44 14.03
C LEU A 204 13.97 0.46 14.58
N LYS A 205 14.25 -0.34 15.62
CA LYS A 205 15.61 -0.57 16.13
C LYS A 205 16.15 -1.87 15.52
N THR A 206 17.32 -1.80 14.93
CA THR A 206 18.09 -3.00 14.54
C THR A 206 18.69 -3.62 15.78
N GLN A 207 18.55 -4.93 15.90
CA GLN A 207 19.25 -5.72 16.93
C GLN A 207 20.75 -5.76 16.62
#